data_9b42efa68174cfeae84ec0706e3c88a9
#
_entry.id   9b42efa68174cfeae84ec0706e3c88a9
#
_cell.length_a   1.000
_cell.length_b   1.000
_cell.length_c   1.000
_cell.angle_alpha   90.00
_cell.angle_beta   90.00
_cell.angle_gamma   90.00
#
_symmetry.space_group_name_H-M   'P 1'
#
loop_
_entity.id
_entity.type
_entity.pdbx_description
1 polymer ?
#
loop_
_entity_poly.entity_id
_entity_poly.type
_entity_poly.pdbx_seq_one_letter_code
_entity_poly.pdbx_strand_id
1 'polypeptide(L)'
;MFLLDTNIISHMMKNPQGSVAQKVRVITENLPAGTKLAPLCTSVIVQSELLYGLSKNPSARLRTAYDTTMKYIPVLPLEPTASAHYSQLRTALEAQSTPIGPNDTFIAAHALALGYTLVTDNEDKFRRVAGLKVENWSKP
;
A
#
# COMPACT_ATOMS: atom_id res chain seq x y z
N MET A 1 1.49 3.01 12.09
CA MET A 1 1.74 1.87 11.17
C MET A 1 1.21 2.23 9.79
N PHE A 2 1.88 1.80 8.75
CA PHE A 2 1.62 2.24 7.38
C PHE A 2 1.46 1.05 6.45
N LEU A 3 0.42 1.09 5.60
CA LEU A 3 0.23 0.16 4.49
C LEU A 3 0.55 0.90 3.19
N LEU A 4 1.50 0.39 2.42
CA LEU A 4 1.97 1.03 1.20
C LEU A 4 1.16 0.53 0.00
N ASP A 5 0.65 1.47 -0.80
CA ASP A 5 -0.08 1.18 -2.04
C ASP A 5 0.88 0.83 -3.19
N THR A 6 0.34 0.28 -4.25
CA THR A 6 1.08 -0.18 -5.44
C THR A 6 1.97 0.90 -6.02
N ASN A 7 1.43 2.12 -6.23
CA ASN A 7 2.17 3.23 -6.82
C ASN A 7 3.35 3.69 -5.95
N ILE A 8 3.24 3.58 -4.64
CA ILE A 8 4.31 3.93 -3.71
C ILE A 8 5.46 2.93 -3.82
N ILE A 9 5.17 1.64 -3.85
CA ILE A 9 6.18 0.60 -4.02
C ILE A 9 6.83 0.71 -5.40
N SER A 10 6.04 0.94 -6.44
CA SER A 10 6.56 1.19 -7.80
C SER A 10 7.52 2.38 -7.84
N HIS A 11 7.18 3.46 -7.11
CA HIS A 11 8.07 4.63 -7.00
C HIS A 11 9.42 4.24 -6.40
N MET A 12 9.41 3.45 -5.33
CA MET A 12 10.64 2.96 -4.70
C MET A 12 11.48 2.10 -5.65
N MET A 13 10.82 1.22 -6.42
CA MET A 13 11.51 0.33 -7.38
C MET A 13 12.22 1.14 -8.46
N LYS A 14 11.59 2.21 -8.95
CA LYS A 14 12.11 3.06 -10.02
C LYS A 14 13.08 4.12 -9.51
N ASN A 15 12.95 4.53 -8.27
CA ASN A 15 13.72 5.63 -7.67
C ASN A 15 14.26 5.21 -6.29
N PRO A 16 15.26 4.30 -6.25
CA PRO A 16 15.75 3.80 -4.95
C PRO A 16 16.44 4.87 -4.10
N GLN A 17 16.75 6.04 -4.66
CA GLN A 17 17.28 7.20 -3.94
C GLN A 17 16.25 8.32 -3.81
N GLY A 18 15.00 8.08 -4.20
CA GLY A 18 13.93 9.08 -4.20
C GLY A 18 13.33 9.32 -2.81
N SER A 19 12.37 10.24 -2.76
CA SER A 19 11.73 10.69 -1.51
C SER A 19 11.07 9.57 -0.73
N VAL A 20 10.39 8.67 -1.43
CA VAL A 20 9.70 7.53 -0.78
C VAL A 20 10.71 6.58 -0.14
N ALA A 21 11.75 6.18 -0.88
CA ALA A 21 12.78 5.29 -0.36
C ALA A 21 13.52 5.91 0.83
N GLN A 22 13.78 7.22 0.78
CA GLN A 22 14.40 7.93 1.91
C GLN A 22 13.48 7.92 3.14
N LYS A 23 12.20 8.17 2.97
CA LYS A 23 11.22 8.14 4.06
C LYS A 23 11.14 6.74 4.69
N VAL A 24 11.12 5.71 3.87
CA VAL A 24 11.12 4.32 4.35
C VAL A 24 12.39 4.03 5.16
N ARG A 25 13.56 4.44 4.68
CA ARG A 25 14.80 4.28 5.42
C ARG A 25 14.75 4.97 6.78
N VAL A 26 14.31 6.23 6.82
CA VAL A 26 14.21 6.98 8.08
C VAL A 26 13.31 6.24 9.09
N ILE A 27 12.17 5.75 8.63
CA ILE A 27 11.22 5.03 9.50
C ILE A 27 11.82 3.71 10.00
N THR A 28 12.48 2.94 9.12
CA THR A 28 13.01 1.63 9.48
C THR A 28 14.30 1.70 10.30
N GLU A 29 15.15 2.69 10.07
CA GLU A 29 16.42 2.86 10.78
C GLU A 29 16.25 3.41 12.19
N ASN A 30 15.18 4.15 12.46
CA ASN A 30 14.92 4.78 13.75
C ASN A 30 14.03 3.96 14.67
N LEU A 31 13.94 2.65 14.42
CA LEU A 31 13.15 1.78 15.28
C LEU A 31 13.84 1.53 16.61
N PRO A 32 13.08 1.54 17.74
CA PRO A 32 13.64 1.17 19.03
C PRO A 32 14.19 -0.25 19.01
N ALA A 33 15.26 -0.48 19.78
CA ALA A 33 15.82 -1.83 19.93
C ALA A 33 14.73 -2.78 20.46
N GLY A 34 14.64 -3.97 19.85
CA GLY A 34 13.65 -4.98 20.25
C GLY A 34 12.27 -4.80 19.63
N THR A 35 12.10 -3.86 18.70
CA THR A 35 10.83 -3.70 17.97
C THR A 35 10.51 -4.97 17.19
N LYS A 36 9.36 -5.59 17.49
CA LYS A 36 8.92 -6.84 16.88
C LYS A 36 7.98 -6.63 15.69
N LEU A 37 7.31 -5.46 15.62
CA LEU A 37 6.37 -5.16 14.57
C LEU A 37 7.00 -4.21 13.56
N ALA A 38 6.96 -4.57 12.28
CA ALA A 38 7.40 -3.68 11.21
C ALA A 38 6.44 -2.47 11.15
N PRO A 39 6.97 -1.23 11.07
CA PRO A 39 6.12 -0.04 10.97
C PRO A 39 5.48 0.09 9.60
N LEU A 40 5.96 -0.68 8.63
CA LEU A 40 5.50 -0.69 7.25
C LEU A 40 5.06 -2.07 6.85
N CYS A 41 4.04 -2.12 6.00
CA CYS A 41 3.61 -3.36 5.36
C CYS A 41 2.94 -3.03 4.03
N THR A 42 2.56 -4.06 3.30
CA THR A 42 1.67 -3.90 2.17
C THR A 42 0.65 -5.03 2.15
N SER A 43 -0.33 -4.91 1.28
CA SER A 43 -1.38 -5.90 1.12
C SER A 43 -1.00 -6.96 0.10
N VAL A 44 -1.50 -8.19 0.29
CA VAL A 44 -1.42 -9.23 -0.73
C VAL A 44 -2.06 -8.77 -2.06
N ILE A 45 -3.03 -7.87 -2.01
CA ILE A 45 -3.65 -7.30 -3.22
C ILE A 45 -2.63 -6.45 -3.97
N VAL A 46 -1.86 -5.62 -3.26
CA VAL A 46 -0.78 -4.82 -3.85
C VAL A 46 0.29 -5.73 -4.46
N GLN A 47 0.70 -6.76 -3.73
CA GLN A 47 1.67 -7.73 -4.25
C GLN A 47 1.16 -8.35 -5.56
N SER A 48 -0.11 -8.71 -5.61
CA SER A 48 -0.73 -9.30 -6.80
C SER A 48 -0.68 -8.35 -8.00
N GLU A 49 -0.94 -7.06 -7.78
CA GLU A 49 -0.85 -6.05 -8.83
C GLU A 49 0.59 -5.88 -9.34
N LEU A 50 1.55 -5.85 -8.42
CA LEU A 50 2.97 -5.72 -8.77
C LEU A 50 3.46 -6.93 -9.57
N LEU A 51 3.13 -8.14 -9.12
CA LEU A 51 3.50 -9.37 -9.81
C LEU A 51 2.83 -9.49 -11.17
N TYR A 52 1.58 -9.07 -11.28
CA TYR A 52 0.90 -9.01 -12.58
C TYR A 52 1.63 -8.07 -13.55
N GLY A 53 2.04 -6.89 -13.07
CA GLY A 53 2.81 -5.96 -13.89
C GLY A 53 4.12 -6.55 -14.39
N LEU A 54 4.82 -7.32 -13.54
CA LEU A 54 6.06 -8.01 -13.92
C LEU A 54 5.81 -9.12 -14.93
N SER A 55 4.69 -9.83 -14.80
CA SER A 55 4.31 -10.89 -15.75
C SER A 55 3.91 -10.32 -17.11
N LYS A 56 3.21 -9.19 -17.12
CA LYS A 56 2.75 -8.52 -18.33
C LYS A 56 3.90 -7.91 -19.13
N ASN A 57 4.88 -7.35 -18.45
CA ASN A 57 6.05 -6.72 -19.06
C ASN A 57 7.33 -7.30 -18.43
N PRO A 58 7.75 -8.53 -18.85
CA PRO A 58 8.90 -9.18 -18.25
C PRO A 58 10.17 -8.34 -18.41
N SER A 59 10.87 -8.15 -17.29
CA SER A 59 12.12 -7.39 -17.25
C SER A 59 12.95 -7.89 -16.07
N ALA A 60 14.16 -8.37 -16.35
CA ALA A 60 15.07 -8.81 -15.30
C ALA A 60 15.41 -7.67 -14.34
N ARG A 61 15.56 -6.46 -14.87
CA ARG A 61 15.84 -5.25 -14.07
C ARG A 61 14.70 -4.96 -13.09
N LEU A 62 13.46 -4.97 -13.57
CA LEU A 62 12.28 -4.70 -12.73
C LEU A 62 12.08 -5.80 -11.70
N ARG A 63 12.32 -7.06 -12.08
CA ARG A 63 12.23 -8.18 -11.14
C ARG A 63 13.23 -8.06 -10.01
N THR A 64 14.46 -7.69 -10.33
CA THR A 64 15.50 -7.46 -9.32
C THR A 64 15.11 -6.30 -8.40
N ALA A 65 14.59 -5.20 -8.98
CA ALA A 65 14.13 -4.06 -8.19
C ALA A 65 12.98 -4.46 -7.25
N TYR A 66 12.04 -5.26 -7.72
CA TYR A 66 10.95 -5.79 -6.91
C TYR A 66 11.49 -6.64 -5.75
N ASP A 67 12.35 -7.61 -6.04
CA ASP A 67 12.89 -8.51 -5.02
C ASP A 67 13.67 -7.73 -3.95
N THR A 68 14.45 -6.74 -4.36
CA THR A 68 15.22 -5.88 -3.45
C THR A 68 14.30 -5.03 -2.56
N THR A 69 13.32 -4.39 -3.17
CA THR A 69 12.37 -3.52 -2.45
C THR A 69 11.55 -4.31 -1.44
N MET A 70 11.06 -5.49 -1.84
CA MET A 70 10.16 -6.27 -1.00
C MET A 70 10.84 -6.97 0.17
N LYS A 71 12.17 -6.99 0.22
CA LYS A 71 12.90 -7.53 1.39
C LYS A 71 12.55 -6.80 2.69
N TYR A 72 12.19 -5.52 2.59
CA TYR A 72 11.96 -4.66 3.76
C TYR A 72 10.48 -4.39 4.02
N ILE A 73 9.58 -4.93 3.19
CA ILE A 73 8.14 -4.64 3.27
C ILE A 73 7.38 -5.96 3.42
N PRO A 74 6.95 -6.30 4.64
CA PRO A 74 6.11 -7.49 4.83
C PRO A 74 4.81 -7.40 4.04
N VAL A 75 4.42 -8.51 3.42
CA VAL A 75 3.14 -8.64 2.75
C VAL A 75 2.16 -9.31 3.70
N LEU A 76 1.06 -8.63 4.02
CA LEU A 76 0.06 -9.15 4.93
C LEU A 76 -1.09 -9.82 4.17
N PRO A 77 -1.59 -10.95 4.67
CA PRO A 77 -2.76 -11.59 4.09
C PRO A 77 -4.01 -10.77 4.33
N LEU A 78 -4.99 -10.89 3.45
CA LEU A 78 -6.29 -10.25 3.61
C LEU A 78 -7.16 -11.14 4.51
N GLU A 79 -7.33 -10.71 5.76
CA GLU A 79 -8.10 -11.47 6.74
C GLU A 79 -9.62 -11.23 6.59
N PRO A 80 -10.47 -12.16 7.09
CA PRO A 80 -11.92 -12.00 7.00
C PRO A 80 -12.46 -10.71 7.59
N THR A 81 -11.77 -10.11 8.56
CA THR A 81 -12.17 -8.81 9.14
C THR A 81 -12.25 -7.69 8.10
N ALA A 82 -11.51 -7.81 7.01
CA ALA A 82 -11.58 -6.83 5.93
C ALA A 82 -12.89 -6.90 5.14
N SER A 83 -13.60 -8.02 5.19
CA SER A 83 -14.83 -8.24 4.41
C SER A 83 -15.94 -7.27 4.78
N ALA A 84 -16.15 -7.01 6.07
CA ALA A 84 -17.16 -6.07 6.53
C ALA A 84 -16.82 -4.64 6.10
N HIS A 85 -15.56 -4.25 6.21
CA HIS A 85 -15.10 -2.94 5.74
C HIS A 85 -15.29 -2.80 4.22
N TYR A 86 -14.95 -3.85 3.47
CA TYR A 86 -15.13 -3.85 2.01
C TYR A 86 -16.59 -3.61 1.64
N SER A 87 -17.50 -4.37 2.25
CA SER A 87 -18.94 -4.27 1.98
C SER A 87 -19.48 -2.87 2.29
N GLN A 88 -19.15 -2.34 3.46
CA GLN A 88 -19.63 -1.04 3.91
C GLN A 88 -19.10 0.09 3.04
N LEU A 89 -17.79 0.12 2.78
CA LEU A 89 -17.20 1.23 2.03
C LEU A 89 -17.60 1.17 0.55
N ARG A 90 -17.68 0.00 -0.05
CA ARG A 90 -18.12 -0.14 -1.43
C ARG A 90 -19.56 0.33 -1.62
N THR A 91 -20.45 -0.09 -0.71
CA THR A 91 -21.86 0.32 -0.72
C THR A 91 -21.97 1.85 -0.61
N ALA A 92 -21.24 2.47 0.31
CA ALA A 92 -21.25 3.91 0.50
C ALA A 92 -20.73 4.66 -0.73
N LEU A 93 -19.63 4.20 -1.32
CA LEU A 93 -19.05 4.86 -2.49
C LEU A 93 -19.95 4.74 -3.72
N GLU A 94 -20.58 3.59 -3.94
CA GLU A 94 -21.52 3.39 -5.03
C GLU A 94 -22.78 4.28 -4.85
N ALA A 95 -23.27 4.41 -3.61
CA ALA A 95 -24.40 5.28 -3.30
C ALA A 95 -24.11 6.75 -3.62
N GLN A 96 -22.84 7.17 -3.51
CA GLN A 96 -22.40 8.53 -3.84
C GLN A 96 -21.96 8.68 -5.30
N SER A 97 -22.05 7.61 -6.10
CA SER A 97 -21.59 7.56 -7.49
C SER A 97 -20.08 7.84 -7.62
N THR A 98 -19.29 7.45 -6.62
CA THR A 98 -17.84 7.66 -6.58
C THR A 98 -17.06 6.37 -6.30
N PRO A 99 -17.31 5.28 -7.06
CA PRO A 99 -16.56 4.03 -6.84
C PRO A 99 -15.06 4.21 -7.14
N ILE A 100 -14.23 3.39 -6.52
CA ILE A 100 -12.78 3.47 -6.69
C ILE A 100 -12.18 2.22 -7.37
N GLY A 101 -13.02 1.25 -7.71
CA GLY A 101 -12.59 -0.01 -8.31
C GLY A 101 -12.37 -1.11 -7.27
N PRO A 102 -12.45 -2.38 -7.69
CA PRO A 102 -12.43 -3.50 -6.75
C PRO A 102 -11.13 -3.67 -6.00
N ASN A 103 -9.97 -3.57 -6.68
CA ASN A 103 -8.68 -3.73 -6.01
C ASN A 103 -8.42 -2.62 -5.00
N ASP A 104 -8.68 -1.37 -5.37
CA ASP A 104 -8.50 -0.23 -4.46
C ASP A 104 -9.48 -0.30 -3.29
N THR A 105 -10.68 -0.83 -3.52
CA THR A 105 -11.64 -1.08 -2.45
C THR A 105 -11.10 -2.10 -1.44
N PHE A 106 -10.48 -3.18 -1.91
CA PHE A 106 -9.83 -4.16 -1.04
C PHE A 106 -8.65 -3.57 -0.29
N ILE A 107 -7.82 -2.76 -0.94
CA ILE A 107 -6.67 -2.12 -0.30
C ILE A 107 -7.13 -1.19 0.82
N ALA A 108 -8.15 -0.37 0.56
CA ALA A 108 -8.73 0.52 1.57
C ALA A 108 -9.34 -0.27 2.73
N ALA A 109 -10.08 -1.33 2.43
CA ALA A 109 -10.69 -2.20 3.45
C ALA A 109 -9.62 -2.86 4.33
N HIS A 110 -8.51 -3.28 3.71
CA HIS A 110 -7.39 -3.89 4.42
C HIS A 110 -6.77 -2.91 5.42
N ALA A 111 -6.49 -1.69 4.96
CA ALA A 111 -5.94 -0.64 5.83
C ALA A 111 -6.88 -0.31 6.98
N LEU A 112 -8.19 -0.21 6.72
CA LEU A 112 -9.19 0.05 7.75
C LEU A 112 -9.25 -1.09 8.77
N ALA A 113 -9.23 -2.33 8.32
CA ALA A 113 -9.28 -3.50 9.21
C ALA A 113 -8.06 -3.56 10.13
N LEU A 114 -6.90 -3.13 9.64
CA LEU A 114 -5.66 -3.09 10.42
C LEU A 114 -5.55 -1.83 11.29
N GLY A 115 -6.34 -0.80 11.01
CA GLY A 115 -6.19 0.50 11.65
C GLY A 115 -4.93 1.26 11.23
N TYR A 116 -4.44 1.01 10.02
CA TYR A 116 -3.21 1.59 9.50
C TYR A 116 -3.50 2.77 8.57
N THR A 117 -2.52 3.67 8.46
CA THR A 117 -2.55 4.75 7.47
C THR A 117 -2.18 4.18 6.11
N LEU A 118 -2.97 4.47 5.08
CA LEU A 118 -2.66 4.11 3.70
C LEU A 118 -1.73 5.17 3.11
N VAL A 119 -0.60 4.73 2.57
CA VAL A 119 0.34 5.60 1.85
C VAL A 119 0.14 5.39 0.36
N THR A 120 -0.27 6.44 -0.34
CA THR A 120 -0.60 6.39 -1.76
C THR A 120 -0.29 7.73 -2.43
N ASP A 121 -0.02 7.72 -3.73
CA ASP A 121 0.05 8.96 -4.50
C ASP A 121 -1.31 9.38 -5.05
N ASN A 122 -2.32 8.55 -4.92
CA ASN A 122 -3.68 8.81 -5.39
C ASN A 122 -4.59 9.23 -4.23
N GLU A 123 -4.22 10.32 -3.57
CA GLU A 123 -4.92 10.83 -2.39
C GLU A 123 -6.39 11.12 -2.64
N ASP A 124 -6.71 11.73 -3.78
CA ASP A 124 -8.07 12.16 -4.09
C ASP A 124 -9.05 10.98 -4.12
N LYS A 125 -8.60 9.86 -4.68
CA LYS A 125 -9.40 8.64 -4.73
C LYS A 125 -9.67 8.10 -3.33
N PHE A 126 -8.62 7.92 -2.54
CA PHE A 126 -8.73 7.25 -1.24
C PHE A 126 -9.33 8.15 -0.15
N ARG A 127 -9.29 9.47 -0.31
CA ARG A 127 -9.97 10.38 0.61
C ARG A 127 -11.49 10.28 0.55
N ARG A 128 -12.03 9.65 -0.48
CA ARG A 128 -13.46 9.34 -0.56
C ARG A 128 -13.89 8.29 0.46
N VAL A 129 -12.95 7.55 1.04
CA VAL A 129 -13.22 6.46 1.98
C VAL A 129 -13.29 7.03 3.40
N ALA A 130 -14.48 6.97 4.00
CA ALA A 130 -14.69 7.47 5.35
C ALA A 130 -13.85 6.71 6.37
N GLY A 131 -13.18 7.44 7.27
CA GLY A 131 -12.38 6.86 8.35
C GLY A 131 -10.98 6.40 7.95
N LEU A 132 -10.64 6.44 6.68
CA LEU A 132 -9.32 6.04 6.21
C LEU A 132 -8.33 7.20 6.35
N LYS A 133 -7.21 6.95 7.03
CA LYS A 133 -6.09 7.90 7.08
C LYS A 133 -5.22 7.71 5.86
N VAL A 134 -4.90 8.80 5.16
CA VAL A 134 -4.16 8.77 3.90
C VAL A 134 -2.98 9.73 3.98
N GLU A 135 -1.81 9.27 3.55
CA GLU A 135 -0.62 10.10 3.38
C GLU A 135 -0.02 9.87 2.00
N ASN A 136 0.66 10.90 1.48
CA ASN A 136 1.40 10.79 0.22
C ASN A 136 2.87 11.13 0.46
N TRP A 137 3.75 10.13 0.29
CA TRP A 137 5.19 10.26 0.49
C TRP A 137 5.94 10.56 -0.81
N SER A 138 5.26 10.55 -1.94
CA SER A 138 5.86 10.88 -3.24
C SER A 138 5.98 12.39 -3.47
N LYS A 139 5.26 13.18 -2.69
CA LYS A 139 5.35 14.64 -2.70
C LYS A 139 6.32 15.13 -1.63
N PRO A 140 7.09 16.21 -1.93
CA PRO A 140 7.98 16.81 -0.94
C PRO A 140 7.22 17.38 0.26
#